data_c51213a1550a896a66bedd432e5cffc6
#
_entry.id   c51213a1550a896a66bedd432e5cffc6
#
_cell.length_a   1.000
_cell.length_b   1.000
_cell.length_c   1.000
_cell.angle_alpha   90.00
_cell.angle_beta   90.00
_cell.angle_gamma   90.00
#
_symmetry.space_group_name_H-M   'P 1'
#
loop_
_entity.id
_entity.type
_entity.pdbx_description
1 polymer ?
#
loop_
_entity_poly.entity_id
_entity_poly.type
_entity_poly.pdbx_seq_one_letter_code
_entity_poly.pdbx_strand_id
1 'polypeptide(L)'
;MRGDALSGALLAAGAAALFVGTLFYARLTPRLGLPASPAERAGALADALSLGSQKLWLAGGWAFLGDCLLLAACILLADRGGRRGSGLDLIGWALTAVSAALAMIFDSMTAVLFWPLAQNPDPALFMAFKTWFDFL
;
A
#
# COMPACT_ATOMS: atom_id res chain seq x y z
N MET A 1 0.68 -16.60 -26.06
CA MET A 1 1.21 -17.52 -25.03
C MET A 1 2.28 -16.90 -24.11
N ARG A 2 3.44 -16.38 -24.59
CA ARG A 2 4.46 -15.80 -23.67
C ARG A 2 3.98 -14.61 -22.85
N GLY A 3 3.18 -13.76 -23.43
CA GLY A 3 2.66 -12.56 -22.72
C GLY A 3 1.62 -12.88 -21.64
N ASP A 4 0.84 -13.96 -21.74
CA ASP A 4 -0.16 -14.34 -20.72
C ASP A 4 0.55 -14.88 -19.46
N ALA A 5 1.63 -15.63 -19.66
CA ALA A 5 2.47 -16.09 -18.56
C ALA A 5 3.13 -14.91 -17.81
N LEU A 6 3.59 -13.89 -18.54
CA LEU A 6 4.23 -12.72 -17.92
C LEU A 6 3.24 -11.92 -17.07
N SER A 7 2.05 -11.57 -17.59
CA SER A 7 1.07 -10.83 -16.80
C SER A 7 0.55 -11.63 -15.61
N GLY A 8 0.36 -12.95 -15.77
CA GLY A 8 0.02 -13.82 -14.66
C GLY A 8 1.11 -13.88 -13.58
N ALA A 9 2.36 -13.96 -13.97
CA ALA A 9 3.50 -13.94 -13.05
C ALA A 9 3.60 -12.60 -12.31
N LEU A 10 3.40 -11.47 -12.99
CA LEU A 10 3.40 -10.14 -12.38
C LEU A 10 2.25 -9.96 -11.38
N LEU A 11 1.04 -10.43 -11.71
CA LEU A 11 -0.10 -10.42 -10.79
C LEU A 11 0.19 -11.24 -9.53
N ALA A 12 0.70 -12.46 -9.70
CA ALA A 12 1.00 -13.34 -8.58
C ALA A 12 2.12 -12.76 -7.69
N ALA A 13 3.20 -12.25 -8.30
CA ALA A 13 4.29 -11.63 -7.57
C ALA A 13 3.85 -10.34 -6.87
N GLY A 14 3.02 -9.51 -7.52
CA GLY A 14 2.46 -8.29 -6.93
C GLY A 14 1.57 -8.61 -5.73
N ALA A 15 0.65 -9.57 -5.86
CA ALA A 15 -0.20 -10.02 -4.76
C ALA A 15 0.62 -10.59 -3.59
N ALA A 16 1.66 -11.36 -3.86
CA ALA A 16 2.55 -11.90 -2.83
C ALA A 16 3.31 -10.77 -2.11
N ALA A 17 3.81 -9.78 -2.83
CA ALA A 17 4.51 -8.63 -2.25
C ALA A 17 3.58 -7.79 -1.36
N LEU A 18 2.34 -7.50 -1.81
CA LEU A 18 1.32 -6.82 -1.01
C LEU A 18 0.98 -7.60 0.25
N PHE A 19 0.82 -8.91 0.13
CA PHE A 19 0.55 -9.76 1.29
C PHE A 19 1.67 -9.70 2.32
N VAL A 20 2.93 -9.74 1.88
CA VAL A 20 4.10 -9.59 2.76
C VAL A 20 4.09 -8.21 3.43
N GLY A 21 3.87 -7.14 2.69
CA GLY A 21 3.74 -5.78 3.23
C GLY A 21 2.64 -5.68 4.29
N THR A 22 1.47 -6.23 4.00
CA THR A 22 0.33 -6.27 4.94
C THR A 22 0.65 -7.05 6.21
N LEU A 23 1.37 -8.17 6.11
CA LEU A 23 1.80 -8.95 7.28
C LEU A 23 2.76 -8.16 8.18
N PHE A 24 3.70 -7.42 7.57
CA PHE A 24 4.58 -6.53 8.33
C PHE A 24 3.78 -5.43 9.01
N TYR A 25 2.87 -4.77 8.30
CA TYR A 25 2.02 -3.72 8.83
C TYR A 25 1.12 -4.23 9.97
N ALA A 26 0.47 -5.37 9.79
CA ALA A 26 -0.39 -5.98 10.81
C ALA A 26 0.36 -6.36 12.10
N ARG A 27 1.66 -6.63 12.00
CA ARG A 27 2.50 -6.88 13.19
C ARG A 27 2.94 -5.60 13.88
N LEU A 28 2.97 -4.49 13.16
CA LEU A 28 3.34 -3.17 13.70
C LEU A 28 2.18 -2.44 14.33
N THR A 29 0.95 -2.68 13.87
CA THR A 29 -0.26 -2.17 14.49
C THR A 29 -0.66 -3.13 15.61
N PRO A 30 -0.13 -2.96 16.82
CA PRO A 30 -0.52 -3.82 17.93
C PRO A 30 -2.00 -3.60 18.14
N ARG A 31 -2.67 -4.65 18.53
CA ARG A 31 -4.07 -4.78 18.87
C ARG A 31 -4.58 -3.50 19.55
N LEU A 32 -4.91 -2.50 18.76
CA LEU A 32 -5.58 -1.30 19.21
C LEU A 32 -6.99 -1.76 19.58
N GLY A 33 -7.11 -2.28 20.80
CA GLY A 33 -8.39 -2.77 21.32
C GLY A 33 -9.39 -1.63 21.22
N LEU A 34 -10.49 -1.87 20.54
CA LEU A 34 -11.68 -1.02 20.71
C LEU A 34 -12.15 -1.19 22.16
N PRO A 35 -12.34 -0.09 22.93
CA PRO A 35 -12.67 1.26 22.51
C PRO A 35 -11.68 2.33 23.03
N ALA A 36 -10.46 2.39 22.52
CA ALA A 36 -9.57 3.48 22.88
C ALA A 36 -10.02 4.81 22.23
N SER A 37 -9.84 5.91 22.93
CA SER A 37 -10.06 7.24 22.35
C SER A 37 -9.14 7.47 21.13
N PRO A 38 -9.49 8.37 20.20
CA PRO A 38 -8.61 8.68 19.07
C PRO A 38 -7.19 9.10 19.49
N ALA A 39 -7.07 9.84 20.62
CA ALA A 39 -5.77 10.28 21.14
C ALA A 39 -4.94 9.11 21.69
N GLU A 40 -5.56 8.17 22.42
CA GLU A 40 -4.88 6.97 22.93
C GLU A 40 -4.42 6.06 21.80
N ARG A 41 -5.25 5.91 20.74
CA ARG A 41 -4.88 5.16 19.54
C ARG A 41 -3.68 5.78 18.82
N ALA A 42 -3.66 7.11 18.72
CA ALA A 42 -2.54 7.81 18.09
C ALA A 42 -1.27 7.68 18.90
N GLY A 43 -1.31 7.81 20.23
CA GLY A 43 -0.18 7.59 21.11
C GLY A 43 0.39 6.18 20.98
N ALA A 44 -0.48 5.16 21.12
CA ALA A 44 -0.08 3.76 20.99
C ALA A 44 0.49 3.42 19.59
N LEU A 45 -0.05 4.05 18.55
CA LEU A 45 0.48 3.89 17.18
C LEU A 45 1.83 4.58 17.03
N ALA A 46 2.00 5.80 17.56
CA ALA A 46 3.28 6.51 17.54
C ALA A 46 4.38 5.72 18.27
N ASP A 47 4.07 5.16 19.44
CA ASP A 47 4.99 4.31 20.21
C ASP A 47 5.35 3.03 19.43
N ALA A 48 4.36 2.36 18.85
CA ALA A 48 4.60 1.17 18.04
C ALA A 48 5.45 1.47 16.80
N LEU A 49 5.23 2.61 16.16
CA LEU A 49 6.00 3.06 14.99
C LEU A 49 7.43 3.46 15.37
N SER A 50 7.65 4.11 16.52
CA SER A 50 8.99 4.46 17.01
C SER A 50 9.84 3.22 17.28
N LEU A 51 9.23 2.17 17.87
CA LEU A 51 9.89 0.89 18.16
C LEU A 51 10.07 0.01 16.91
N GLY A 52 9.26 0.21 15.89
CA GLY A 52 9.18 -0.60 14.68
C GLY A 52 9.55 0.12 13.39
N SER A 53 10.19 1.28 13.46
CA SER A 53 10.43 2.16 12.30
C SER A 53 11.05 1.46 11.09
N GLN A 54 12.06 0.58 11.28
CA GLN A 54 12.64 -0.21 10.19
C GLN A 54 11.65 -1.18 9.55
N LYS A 55 10.73 -1.75 10.35
CA LYS A 55 9.72 -2.69 9.86
C LYS A 55 8.63 -1.96 9.08
N LEU A 56 8.36 -0.71 9.43
CA LEU A 56 7.41 0.12 8.69
C LEU A 56 7.92 0.45 7.29
N TRP A 57 9.20 0.77 7.17
CA TRP A 57 9.85 0.95 5.87
C TRP A 57 9.77 -0.34 5.01
N LEU A 58 10.00 -1.50 5.64
CA LEU A 58 9.85 -2.79 4.96
C LEU A 58 8.39 -3.04 4.55
N ALA A 59 7.41 -2.73 5.41
CA ALA A 59 6.00 -2.88 5.09
C ALA A 59 5.60 -2.02 3.88
N GLY A 60 5.90 -0.73 3.91
CA GLY A 60 5.64 0.20 2.80
C GLY A 60 6.43 -0.15 1.54
N GLY A 61 7.69 -0.55 1.67
CA GLY A 61 8.53 -0.95 0.54
C GLY A 61 8.01 -2.20 -0.17
N TRP A 62 7.56 -3.23 0.56
CA TRP A 62 6.96 -4.43 -0.02
C TRP A 62 5.60 -4.12 -0.67
N ALA A 63 4.77 -3.30 -0.04
CA ALA A 63 3.48 -2.89 -0.59
C ALA A 63 3.69 -2.06 -1.87
N PHE A 64 4.56 -1.07 -1.86
CA PHE A 64 4.93 -0.29 -3.04
C PHE A 64 5.44 -1.15 -4.20
N LEU A 65 6.32 -2.13 -3.92
CA LEU A 65 6.78 -3.08 -4.93
C LEU A 65 5.61 -3.90 -5.50
N GLY A 66 4.70 -4.33 -4.64
CA GLY A 66 3.50 -5.06 -5.03
C GLY A 66 2.63 -4.26 -5.99
N ASP A 67 2.37 -2.99 -5.68
CA ASP A 67 1.59 -2.09 -6.52
C ASP A 67 2.27 -1.81 -7.86
N CYS A 68 3.60 -1.63 -7.88
CA CYS A 68 4.35 -1.50 -9.14
C CYS A 68 4.16 -2.72 -10.06
N LEU A 69 4.23 -3.93 -9.50
CA LEU A 69 4.04 -5.17 -10.25
C LEU A 69 2.60 -5.32 -10.74
N LEU A 70 1.62 -4.98 -9.90
CA LEU A 70 0.19 -4.98 -10.27
C LEU A 70 -0.09 -3.96 -11.36
N LEU A 71 0.43 -2.75 -11.24
CA LEU A 71 0.27 -1.70 -12.25
C LEU A 71 0.83 -2.17 -13.61
N ALA A 72 2.03 -2.73 -13.62
CA ALA A 72 2.63 -3.28 -14.84
C ALA A 72 1.77 -4.40 -15.46
N ALA A 73 1.24 -5.31 -14.62
CA ALA A 73 0.34 -6.37 -15.07
C ALA A 73 -0.96 -5.80 -15.66
N CYS A 74 -1.57 -4.82 -14.99
CA CYS A 74 -2.82 -4.17 -15.44
C CYS A 74 -2.64 -3.46 -16.77
N ILE A 75 -1.52 -2.75 -16.99
CA ILE A 75 -1.20 -2.10 -18.27
C ILE A 75 -1.10 -3.14 -19.40
N LEU A 76 -0.40 -4.25 -19.15
CA LEU A 76 -0.28 -5.34 -20.13
C LEU A 76 -1.63 -5.99 -20.46
N LEU A 77 -2.51 -6.12 -19.48
CA LEU A 77 -3.84 -6.70 -19.65
C LEU A 77 -4.80 -5.73 -20.33
N ALA A 78 -4.73 -4.44 -20.02
CA ALA A 78 -5.49 -3.38 -20.69
C ALA A 78 -5.13 -3.28 -22.18
N ASP A 79 -3.84 -3.30 -22.53
CA ASP A 79 -3.37 -3.29 -23.91
C ASP A 79 -3.95 -4.49 -24.71
N ARG A 80 -4.01 -5.66 -24.07
CA ARG A 80 -4.60 -6.86 -24.71
C ARG A 80 -6.11 -6.77 -24.86
N GLY A 81 -6.80 -6.28 -23.84
CA GLY A 81 -8.25 -6.04 -23.91
C GLY A 81 -8.59 -5.14 -25.08
N GLY A 82 -7.87 -4.04 -25.24
CA GLY A 82 -8.00 -3.12 -26.37
C GLY A 82 -7.76 -3.79 -27.73
N ARG A 83 -6.70 -4.60 -27.86
CA ARG A 83 -6.39 -5.33 -29.11
C ARG A 83 -7.40 -6.40 -29.46
N ARG A 84 -8.08 -6.99 -28.48
CA ARG A 84 -9.15 -7.98 -28.69
C ARG A 84 -10.53 -7.35 -28.95
N GLY A 85 -10.63 -6.02 -28.88
CA GLY A 85 -11.88 -5.28 -29.08
C GLY A 85 -12.85 -5.40 -27.90
N SER A 86 -12.40 -5.88 -26.73
CA SER A 86 -13.20 -5.94 -25.52
C SER A 86 -13.11 -4.62 -24.74
N GLY A 87 -14.08 -3.73 -24.95
CA GLY A 87 -14.14 -2.44 -24.25
C GLY A 87 -14.27 -2.59 -22.73
N LEU A 88 -15.00 -3.61 -22.25
CA LEU A 88 -15.17 -3.88 -20.83
C LEU A 88 -13.85 -4.31 -20.17
N ASP A 89 -13.08 -5.19 -20.83
CA ASP A 89 -11.77 -5.61 -20.31
C ASP A 89 -10.80 -4.43 -20.25
N LEU A 90 -10.79 -3.59 -21.30
CA LEU A 90 -9.96 -2.39 -21.32
C LEU A 90 -10.29 -1.46 -20.17
N ILE A 91 -11.57 -1.14 -19.96
CA ILE A 91 -12.01 -0.25 -18.87
C ILE A 91 -11.70 -0.87 -17.51
N GLY A 92 -11.99 -2.15 -17.30
CA GLY A 92 -11.74 -2.83 -16.03
C GLY A 92 -10.26 -2.79 -15.64
N TRP A 93 -9.36 -3.14 -16.55
CA TRP A 93 -7.93 -3.13 -16.29
C TRP A 93 -7.36 -1.71 -16.16
N ALA A 94 -7.91 -0.74 -16.90
CA ALA A 94 -7.51 0.67 -16.77
C ALA A 94 -7.89 1.24 -15.39
N LEU A 95 -9.11 0.96 -14.90
CA LEU A 95 -9.54 1.36 -13.56
C LEU A 95 -8.70 0.71 -12.47
N THR A 96 -8.37 -0.57 -12.62
CA THR A 96 -7.48 -1.27 -11.69
C THR A 96 -6.07 -0.67 -11.70
N ALA A 97 -5.56 -0.28 -12.87
CA ALA A 97 -4.26 0.40 -12.98
C ALA A 97 -4.27 1.77 -12.27
N VAL A 98 -5.35 2.54 -12.40
CA VAL A 98 -5.50 3.81 -11.66
C VAL A 98 -5.53 3.57 -10.15
N SER A 99 -6.25 2.54 -9.69
CA SER A 99 -6.30 2.16 -8.27
C SER A 99 -4.93 1.77 -7.75
N ALA A 100 -4.17 0.95 -8.48
CA ALA A 100 -2.80 0.58 -8.11
C ALA A 100 -1.86 1.80 -8.07
N ALA A 101 -1.99 2.73 -9.02
CA ALA A 101 -1.19 3.96 -9.02
C ALA A 101 -1.49 4.87 -7.82
N LEU A 102 -2.75 4.95 -7.40
CA LEU A 102 -3.13 5.65 -6.17
C LEU A 102 -2.58 4.95 -4.93
N ALA A 103 -2.68 3.62 -4.85
CA ALA A 103 -2.12 2.84 -3.75
C ALA A 103 -0.60 3.03 -3.62
N MET A 104 0.14 3.10 -4.74
CA MET A 104 1.58 3.42 -4.74
C MET A 104 1.90 4.74 -4.03
N ILE A 105 1.06 5.77 -4.16
CA ILE A 105 1.25 7.05 -3.47
C ILE A 105 1.17 6.83 -1.95
N PHE A 106 0.16 6.09 -1.48
CA PHE A 106 -0.02 5.79 -0.07
C PHE A 106 1.13 4.98 0.51
N ASP A 107 1.55 3.93 -0.19
CA ASP A 107 2.61 3.05 0.29
C ASP A 107 3.97 3.73 0.27
N SER A 108 4.22 4.61 -0.71
CA SER A 108 5.41 5.45 -0.71
C SER A 108 5.42 6.45 0.45
N MET A 109 4.27 7.06 0.75
CA MET A 109 4.13 7.95 1.92
C MET A 109 4.35 7.18 3.22
N THR A 110 3.81 5.97 3.34
CA THR A 110 4.04 5.10 4.49
C THR A 110 5.52 4.77 4.66
N ALA A 111 6.20 4.41 3.58
CA ALA A 111 7.62 4.06 3.63
C ALA A 111 8.53 5.26 3.94
N VAL A 112 8.22 6.44 3.39
CA VAL A 112 9.14 7.59 3.40
C VAL A 112 8.79 8.61 4.49
N LEU A 113 7.50 8.88 4.73
CA LEU A 113 7.08 9.94 5.64
C LEU A 113 6.85 9.45 7.07
N PHE A 114 6.31 8.27 7.25
CA PHE A 114 6.12 7.74 8.60
C PHE A 114 7.44 7.45 9.32
N TRP A 115 8.51 7.16 8.59
CA TRP A 115 9.82 6.96 9.17
C TRP A 115 10.37 8.19 9.92
N PRO A 116 10.47 9.39 9.31
CA PRO A 116 10.92 10.60 10.02
C PRO A 116 9.96 11.02 11.14
N LEU A 117 8.65 10.85 10.93
CA LEU A 117 7.64 11.16 11.94
C LEU A 117 7.72 10.22 13.15
N ALA A 118 8.07 8.95 12.95
CA ALA A 118 8.27 8.01 14.04
C ALA A 118 9.56 8.30 14.84
N GLN A 119 10.56 8.90 14.22
CA GLN A 119 11.81 9.27 14.90
C GLN A 119 11.74 10.59 15.68
N ASN A 120 10.84 11.48 15.28
CA ASN A 120 10.60 12.79 15.93
C ASN A 120 9.09 12.98 16.09
N PRO A 121 8.46 12.29 17.04
CA PRO A 121 7.03 12.34 17.19
C PRO A 121 6.60 13.72 17.70
N ASP A 122 6.27 14.62 16.78
CA ASP A 122 5.34 15.70 17.08
C ASP A 122 3.93 15.09 17.03
N PRO A 123 3.26 14.89 18.18
CA PRO A 123 1.95 14.26 18.22
C PRO A 123 0.90 14.99 17.38
N ALA A 124 1.01 16.33 17.25
CA ALA A 124 0.09 17.14 16.47
C ALA A 124 0.27 16.89 14.97
N LEU A 125 1.52 16.84 14.50
CA LEU A 125 1.84 16.56 13.11
C LEU A 125 1.45 15.12 12.74
N PHE A 126 1.75 14.16 13.62
CA PHE A 126 1.35 12.76 13.44
C PHE A 126 -0.16 12.61 13.35
N MET A 127 -0.93 13.30 14.23
CA MET A 127 -2.39 13.28 14.21
C MET A 127 -2.96 13.92 12.96
N ALA A 128 -2.40 15.03 12.48
CA ALA A 128 -2.82 15.65 11.23
C ALA A 128 -2.62 14.70 10.05
N PHE A 129 -1.48 14.03 9.99
CA PHE A 129 -1.17 13.05 8.95
C PHE A 129 -2.07 11.83 9.01
N LYS A 130 -2.31 11.28 10.22
CA LYS A 130 -3.21 10.15 10.40
C LYS A 130 -4.65 10.50 10.02
N THR A 131 -5.14 11.67 10.40
CA THR A 131 -6.48 12.12 10.04
C THR A 131 -6.62 12.25 8.52
N TRP A 132 -5.61 12.77 7.85
CA TRP A 132 -5.60 12.87 6.40
C TRP A 132 -5.55 11.48 5.73
N PHE A 133 -4.78 10.56 6.29
CA PHE A 133 -4.66 9.19 5.80
C PHE A 133 -5.96 8.38 6.01
N ASP A 134 -6.65 8.58 7.14
CA ASP A 134 -7.94 7.92 7.43
C ASP A 134 -9.10 8.50 6.58
N PHE A 135 -8.91 9.69 5.99
CA PHE A 135 -9.92 10.34 5.15
C PHE A 135 -9.85 9.91 3.67
N LEU A 136 -8.72 9.43 3.22
CA LEU A 136 -8.48 8.94 1.85
C LEU A 136 -8.79 7.46 1.72
#